data_f8c730e51689356f9f34b869d9cb6085
#
_entry.id   f8c730e51689356f9f34b869d9cb6085
#
_cell.length_a   1.000
_cell.length_b   1.000
_cell.length_c   1.000
_cell.angle_alpha   90.00
_cell.angle_beta   90.00
_cell.angle_gamma   90.00
#
_symmetry.space_group_name_H-M   'P 1'
#
loop_
_entity.id
_entity.type
_entity.pdbx_description
1 polymer ?
#
loop_
_entity_poly.entity_id
_entity_poly.type
_entity_poly.pdbx_seq_one_letter_code
_entity_poly.pdbx_strand_id
1 'polypeptide(L)'
;TEQDGTLHSFVSGSTDWEYVYRVGEKKGSTQWSGGNHDNEQMTSLKLYDGDTNKEITLSVGQSVSVKNLKIVETTELYWGDAANGYSENEHYANAVRTYTVVGPQIKLAVDYEYLKDAYYGLSYTCMFAIEKKYGLYCAFMDDEDLLFVAETLKVGAADYSGKQYSGNAATRCVIWGYGGREKYKFDVRVLTPETSCNNYDNKSKVFFWDMNTNSNKLYFSKWDGRDQDKMTAGDTVHTECMWTFYIDE
;
A
#
# COMPACT_ATOMS: atom_id res chain seq x y z
N THR A 1 0.11 -10.52 12.70
CA THR A 1 0.56 -11.39 13.82
C THR A 1 0.97 -10.53 14.99
N GLU A 2 0.47 -10.84 16.17
CA GLU A 2 0.91 -10.19 17.40
C GLU A 2 2.35 -10.63 17.70
N GLN A 3 3.27 -9.69 17.72
CA GLN A 3 4.59 -9.90 18.31
C GLN A 3 4.68 -9.28 19.72
N ASP A 4 3.83 -8.32 20.01
CA ASP A 4 3.84 -7.52 21.24
C ASP A 4 2.44 -7.31 21.87
N GLY A 5 1.43 -8.02 21.35
CA GLY A 5 0.02 -7.83 21.75
C GLY A 5 -0.71 -6.74 20.95
N THR A 6 -0.04 -6.10 20.01
CA THR A 6 -0.63 -5.11 19.13
C THR A 6 -1.06 -5.76 17.82
N LEU A 7 -2.29 -5.49 17.38
CA LEU A 7 -2.77 -5.92 16.07
C LEU A 7 -2.30 -4.91 15.02
N HIS A 8 -1.59 -5.41 14.03
CA HIS A 8 -1.18 -4.66 12.85
C HIS A 8 -2.07 -5.01 11.67
N SER A 9 -2.06 -4.18 10.63
CA SER A 9 -2.76 -4.44 9.37
C SER A 9 -2.40 -5.81 8.80
N PHE A 10 -3.35 -6.43 8.11
CA PHE A 10 -3.22 -7.79 7.60
C PHE A 10 -2.04 -8.00 6.64
N VAL A 11 -1.77 -7.04 5.77
CA VAL A 11 -0.70 -7.11 4.76
C VAL A 11 0.54 -6.33 5.18
N SER A 12 0.46 -5.51 6.20
CA SER A 12 1.58 -4.74 6.70
C SER A 12 2.62 -5.63 7.41
N GLY A 13 3.41 -5.09 8.18
CA GLY A 13 4.54 -5.73 8.80
C GLY A 13 5.81 -5.30 8.07
N SER A 14 6.62 -6.22 7.61
CA SER A 14 7.89 -5.88 6.97
C SER A 14 7.80 -5.54 5.48
N THR A 15 6.64 -5.59 4.85
CA THR A 15 6.51 -5.52 3.39
C THR A 15 6.09 -4.17 2.84
N ASP A 16 5.39 -3.35 3.58
CA ASP A 16 4.90 -2.03 3.14
C ASP A 16 4.18 -2.10 1.77
N TRP A 17 3.22 -3.01 1.62
CA TRP A 17 2.59 -3.18 0.31
C TRP A 17 1.40 -2.25 0.12
N GLU A 18 0.61 -1.99 1.17
CA GLU A 18 -0.68 -1.34 1.01
C GLU A 18 -0.61 0.17 1.09
N TYR A 19 -0.08 0.73 2.15
CA TYR A 19 -0.12 2.18 2.37
C TYR A 19 0.91 2.64 3.40
N VAL A 20 1.38 3.86 3.22
CA VAL A 20 2.19 4.61 4.18
C VAL A 20 1.91 6.09 3.99
N TYR A 21 1.75 6.82 5.07
CA TYR A 21 1.47 8.25 5.05
C TYR A 21 2.50 9.06 5.81
N ARG A 22 2.65 10.32 5.42
CA ARG A 22 3.09 11.36 6.33
C ARG A 22 1.90 12.28 6.57
N VAL A 23 1.41 12.32 7.79
CA VAL A 23 0.17 12.99 8.17
C VAL A 23 0.35 13.71 9.52
N GLY A 24 -0.37 14.77 9.73
CA GLY A 24 -0.35 15.52 11.00
C GLY A 24 -1.50 16.51 11.14
N GLU A 25 -1.70 16.96 12.37
CA GLU A 25 -2.72 17.94 12.72
C GLU A 25 -2.50 19.30 12.05
N LYS A 26 -1.25 19.65 11.76
CA LYS A 26 -0.87 20.96 11.21
C LYS A 26 0.08 20.80 10.04
N LYS A 27 -0.01 21.76 9.11
CA LYS A 27 0.93 21.89 8.01
C LYS A 27 2.38 21.92 8.55
N GLY A 28 3.23 21.07 7.99
CA GLY A 28 4.65 20.97 8.35
C GLY A 28 4.94 20.16 9.61
N SER A 29 3.93 19.62 10.31
CA SER A 29 4.10 18.75 11.48
C SER A 29 3.80 17.28 11.20
N THR A 30 3.91 16.85 9.95
CA THR A 30 3.56 15.50 9.51
C THR A 30 4.59 14.47 9.98
N GLN A 31 4.09 13.33 10.45
CA GLN A 31 4.87 12.16 10.87
C GLN A 31 4.49 10.93 10.06
N TRP A 32 5.38 9.95 10.01
CA TRP A 32 5.09 8.68 9.35
C TRP A 32 4.01 7.92 10.11
N SER A 33 3.10 7.31 9.35
CA SER A 33 1.98 6.52 9.85
C SER A 33 1.56 5.48 8.81
N GLY A 34 0.92 4.44 9.25
CA GLY A 34 0.42 3.36 8.40
C GLY A 34 1.46 2.27 8.08
N GLY A 35 0.99 1.11 7.71
CA GLY A 35 1.85 -0.05 7.49
C GLY A 35 2.69 -0.37 8.73
N ASN A 36 4.00 -0.48 8.55
CA ASN A 36 4.94 -0.74 9.64
C ASN A 36 5.45 0.52 10.36
N HIS A 37 4.82 1.67 10.12
CA HIS A 37 5.15 2.94 10.79
C HIS A 37 4.25 3.29 11.96
N ASP A 38 3.38 2.35 12.39
CA ASP A 38 2.45 2.52 13.50
C ASP A 38 1.47 3.69 13.36
N ASN A 39 1.04 4.26 14.50
CA ASN A 39 0.04 5.31 14.61
C ASN A 39 -1.34 4.89 14.07
N GLU A 40 -1.64 3.61 14.20
CA GLU A 40 -2.95 3.06 13.88
C GLU A 40 -3.31 1.92 14.84
N GLN A 41 -4.59 1.73 15.08
CA GLN A 41 -5.11 0.67 15.93
C GLN A 41 -6.21 -0.10 15.21
N MET A 42 -5.96 -1.36 14.92
CA MET A 42 -7.00 -2.24 14.38
C MET A 42 -8.01 -2.57 15.47
N THR A 43 -9.27 -2.22 15.25
CA THR A 43 -10.38 -2.44 16.20
C THR A 43 -11.22 -3.65 15.85
N SER A 44 -11.20 -4.11 14.60
CA SER A 44 -11.93 -5.29 14.13
C SER A 44 -11.26 -5.94 12.94
N LEU A 45 -11.27 -7.28 12.93
CA LEU A 45 -10.88 -8.09 11.78
C LEU A 45 -11.92 -9.19 11.57
N LYS A 46 -12.51 -9.26 10.38
CA LYS A 46 -13.52 -10.25 10.00
C LYS A 46 -13.17 -10.92 8.70
N LEU A 47 -13.41 -12.22 8.63
CA LEU A 47 -13.19 -13.03 7.45
C LEU A 47 -14.53 -13.50 6.87
N TYR A 48 -14.63 -13.54 5.54
CA TYR A 48 -15.81 -14.01 4.84
C TYR A 48 -15.42 -14.91 3.67
N ASP A 49 -16.26 -15.88 3.38
CA ASP A 49 -16.33 -16.48 2.06
C ASP A 49 -16.90 -15.44 1.10
N GLY A 50 -16.09 -14.94 0.17
CA GLY A 50 -16.45 -13.85 -0.72
C GLY A 50 -17.55 -14.21 -1.72
N ASP A 51 -17.72 -15.50 -2.05
CA ASP A 51 -18.76 -15.96 -2.99
C ASP A 51 -20.15 -15.98 -2.33
N THR A 52 -20.20 -16.30 -1.05
CA THR A 52 -21.47 -16.43 -0.29
C THR A 52 -21.72 -15.27 0.67
N ASN A 53 -20.71 -14.44 0.91
CA ASN A 53 -20.65 -13.39 1.94
C ASN A 53 -20.94 -13.91 3.37
N LYS A 54 -20.67 -15.19 3.61
CA LYS A 54 -20.83 -15.83 4.92
C LYS A 54 -19.59 -15.58 5.77
N GLU A 55 -19.78 -15.09 6.99
CA GLU A 55 -18.69 -14.89 7.93
C GLU A 55 -18.03 -16.23 8.30
N ILE A 56 -16.69 -16.22 8.33
CA ILE A 56 -15.85 -17.35 8.71
C ILE A 56 -15.29 -17.06 10.09
N THR A 57 -15.63 -17.92 11.04
CA THR A 57 -15.02 -17.88 12.38
C THR A 57 -14.09 -19.07 12.54
N LEU A 58 -12.83 -18.81 12.90
CA LEU A 58 -11.81 -19.84 13.11
C LEU A 58 -11.32 -19.82 14.56
N SER A 59 -11.19 -20.98 15.14
CA SER A 59 -10.45 -21.19 16.39
C SER A 59 -8.99 -21.57 16.07
N VAL A 60 -8.11 -21.41 17.04
CA VAL A 60 -6.70 -21.81 16.90
C VAL A 60 -6.59 -23.27 16.43
N GLY A 61 -5.84 -23.49 15.37
CA GLY A 61 -5.64 -24.81 14.76
C GLY A 61 -6.70 -25.22 13.73
N GLN A 62 -7.75 -24.42 13.51
CA GLN A 62 -8.71 -24.67 12.45
C GLN A 62 -8.25 -24.07 11.12
N SER A 63 -8.70 -24.66 10.03
CA SER A 63 -8.50 -24.15 8.67
C SER A 63 -9.78 -24.26 7.86
N VAL A 64 -9.93 -23.37 6.90
CA VAL A 64 -11.01 -23.38 5.91
C VAL A 64 -10.39 -23.16 4.53
N SER A 65 -11.01 -23.72 3.50
CA SER A 65 -10.64 -23.49 2.11
C SER A 65 -11.80 -22.79 1.40
N VAL A 66 -11.51 -21.63 0.82
CA VAL A 66 -12.46 -20.83 0.03
C VAL A 66 -11.81 -20.42 -1.29
N LYS A 67 -12.59 -20.22 -2.34
CA LYS A 67 -12.08 -19.75 -3.64
C LYS A 67 -11.88 -18.24 -3.66
N ASN A 68 -12.71 -17.54 -2.92
CA ASN A 68 -12.71 -16.09 -2.78
C ASN A 68 -12.71 -15.77 -1.28
N LEU A 69 -11.59 -15.25 -0.78
CA LEU A 69 -11.47 -14.82 0.61
C LEU A 69 -11.68 -13.30 0.67
N LYS A 70 -12.65 -12.86 1.46
CA LYS A 70 -12.84 -11.45 1.80
C LYS A 70 -12.43 -11.22 3.26
N ILE A 71 -11.56 -10.24 3.48
CA ILE A 71 -11.10 -9.83 4.80
C ILE A 71 -11.51 -8.38 4.99
N VAL A 72 -12.19 -8.07 6.08
CA VAL A 72 -12.59 -6.70 6.43
C VAL A 72 -11.90 -6.32 7.73
N GLU A 73 -11.08 -5.29 7.65
CA GLU A 73 -10.35 -4.70 8.77
C GLU A 73 -10.90 -3.31 9.04
N THR A 74 -11.19 -3.01 10.31
CA THR A 74 -11.53 -1.65 10.77
C THR A 74 -10.40 -1.13 11.63
N THR A 75 -9.92 0.06 11.32
CA THR A 75 -8.73 0.66 11.96
C THR A 75 -8.99 2.12 12.28
N GLU A 76 -8.60 2.53 13.46
CA GLU A 76 -8.53 3.93 13.90
C GLU A 76 -7.14 4.48 13.60
N LEU A 77 -7.07 5.68 13.00
CA LEU A 77 -5.83 6.34 12.59
C LEU A 77 -5.52 7.52 13.53
N TYR A 78 -4.26 7.58 13.96
CA TYR A 78 -3.79 8.55 14.93
C TYR A 78 -2.56 9.30 14.39
N TRP A 79 -2.37 10.56 14.74
CA TRP A 79 -1.14 11.28 14.42
C TRP A 79 -0.17 11.40 15.59
N GLY A 80 -0.50 10.91 16.73
CA GLY A 80 0.39 10.85 17.86
C GLY A 80 1.43 9.72 17.76
N ASP A 81 2.28 9.63 18.74
CA ASP A 81 3.25 8.57 18.88
C ASP A 81 2.63 7.37 19.60
N ALA A 82 2.46 6.26 18.88
CA ALA A 82 1.92 5.02 19.43
C ALA A 82 2.68 4.49 20.66
N ALA A 83 3.97 4.80 20.79
CA ALA A 83 4.77 4.45 21.96
C ALA A 83 4.28 5.12 23.25
N ASN A 84 3.56 6.25 23.14
CA ASN A 84 2.92 6.95 24.25
C ASN A 84 1.47 6.54 24.48
N GLY A 85 0.97 5.59 23.70
CA GLY A 85 -0.42 5.14 23.69
C GLY A 85 -1.32 6.01 22.82
N TYR A 86 -2.43 5.41 22.39
CA TYR A 86 -3.43 6.08 21.57
C TYR A 86 -4.32 6.99 22.41
N SER A 87 -4.48 8.22 21.98
CA SER A 87 -5.29 9.23 22.64
C SER A 87 -6.46 9.62 21.74
N GLU A 88 -7.67 9.73 22.29
CA GLU A 88 -8.86 10.20 21.59
C GLU A 88 -8.63 11.58 20.91
N ASN A 89 -7.80 12.42 21.53
CA ASN A 89 -7.45 13.72 20.95
C ASN A 89 -6.56 13.61 19.71
N GLU A 90 -5.93 12.48 19.47
CA GLU A 90 -5.05 12.22 18.34
C GLU A 90 -5.74 11.41 17.24
N HIS A 91 -6.89 10.79 17.53
CA HIS A 91 -7.71 10.06 16.58
C HIS A 91 -8.26 11.02 15.51
N TYR A 92 -7.78 10.88 14.27
CA TYR A 92 -8.14 11.82 13.20
C TYR A 92 -8.99 11.21 12.09
N ALA A 93 -8.96 9.89 11.90
CA ALA A 93 -9.75 9.21 10.89
C ALA A 93 -10.01 7.74 11.23
N ASN A 94 -11.07 7.20 10.66
CA ASN A 94 -11.32 5.77 10.58
C ASN A 94 -10.97 5.26 9.18
N ALA A 95 -10.52 4.02 9.09
CA ALA A 95 -10.34 3.33 7.83
C ALA A 95 -11.00 1.95 7.88
N VAL A 96 -11.76 1.62 6.84
CA VAL A 96 -12.25 0.27 6.60
C VAL A 96 -11.52 -0.29 5.40
N ARG A 97 -10.70 -1.33 5.61
CA ARG A 97 -9.93 -2.00 4.57
C ARG A 97 -10.60 -3.31 4.21
N THR A 98 -10.90 -3.49 2.94
CA THR A 98 -11.47 -4.72 2.40
C THR A 98 -10.47 -5.35 1.44
N TYR A 99 -9.86 -6.45 1.86
CA TYR A 99 -9.04 -7.28 0.99
C TYR A 99 -9.91 -8.36 0.37
N THR A 100 -9.76 -8.56 -0.94
CA THR A 100 -10.38 -9.66 -1.67
C THR A 100 -9.28 -10.47 -2.34
N VAL A 101 -9.17 -11.75 -1.98
CA VAL A 101 -8.14 -12.67 -2.49
C VAL A 101 -8.81 -13.73 -3.35
N VAL A 102 -8.50 -13.70 -4.65
CA VAL A 102 -9.05 -14.66 -5.64
C VAL A 102 -7.89 -15.19 -6.50
N GLY A 103 -7.57 -16.46 -6.34
CA GLY A 103 -6.43 -17.05 -7.03
C GLY A 103 -5.15 -16.24 -6.80
N PRO A 104 -4.46 -15.77 -7.86
CA PRO A 104 -3.23 -15.00 -7.73
C PRO A 104 -3.44 -13.50 -7.49
N GLN A 105 -4.66 -13.05 -7.24
CA GLN A 105 -5.00 -11.64 -7.10
C GLN A 105 -5.33 -11.27 -5.67
N ILE A 106 -4.82 -10.12 -5.23
CA ILE A 106 -5.20 -9.44 -4.00
C ILE A 106 -5.68 -8.05 -4.40
N LYS A 107 -6.96 -7.75 -4.16
CA LYS A 107 -7.51 -6.40 -4.28
C LYS A 107 -7.66 -5.81 -2.88
N LEU A 108 -7.26 -4.56 -2.70
CA LEU A 108 -7.50 -3.76 -1.52
C LEU A 108 -8.39 -2.58 -1.87
N ALA A 109 -9.51 -2.45 -1.18
CA ALA A 109 -10.35 -1.26 -1.16
C ALA A 109 -10.26 -0.63 0.24
N VAL A 110 -10.09 0.68 0.32
CA VAL A 110 -10.03 1.41 1.59
C VAL A 110 -11.01 2.57 1.57
N ASP A 111 -11.90 2.57 2.54
CA ASP A 111 -12.82 3.66 2.81
C ASP A 111 -12.35 4.44 4.04
N TYR A 112 -12.06 5.73 3.86
CA TYR A 112 -11.63 6.63 4.92
C TYR A 112 -12.78 7.56 5.31
N GLU A 113 -12.92 7.80 6.62
CA GLU A 113 -13.78 8.83 7.19
C GLU A 113 -12.93 9.73 8.10
N TYR A 114 -12.78 11.00 7.73
CA TYR A 114 -11.98 11.96 8.50
C TYR A 114 -12.80 12.59 9.62
N LEU A 115 -12.35 12.44 10.85
CA LEU A 115 -12.97 13.01 12.05
C LEU A 115 -12.44 14.39 12.37
N LYS A 116 -11.24 14.70 11.89
CA LYS A 116 -10.53 15.97 12.08
C LYS A 116 -9.84 16.39 10.79
N ASP A 117 -9.50 17.67 10.72
CA ASP A 117 -8.64 18.20 9.66
C ASP A 117 -7.28 17.50 9.70
N ALA A 118 -6.83 16.96 8.60
CA ALA A 118 -5.56 16.25 8.49
C ALA A 118 -4.73 16.80 7.33
N TYR A 119 -3.44 17.10 7.57
CA TYR A 119 -2.52 17.56 6.55
C TYR A 119 -1.61 16.42 6.10
N TYR A 120 -1.49 16.21 4.80
CA TYR A 120 -0.66 15.19 4.22
C TYR A 120 0.65 15.78 3.67
N GLY A 121 1.76 15.28 4.18
CA GLY A 121 3.07 15.45 3.57
C GLY A 121 3.30 14.45 2.45
N LEU A 122 2.62 13.31 2.52
CA LEU A 122 2.80 12.21 1.59
C LEU A 122 1.66 11.19 1.76
N SER A 123 1.20 10.57 0.69
CA SER A 123 0.24 9.48 0.76
C SER A 123 0.58 8.38 -0.23
N TYR A 124 1.34 7.39 0.20
CA TYR A 124 1.51 6.15 -0.56
C TYR A 124 0.27 5.30 -0.36
N THR A 125 -0.54 5.15 -1.41
CA THR A 125 -1.83 4.46 -1.38
C THR A 125 -1.74 3.03 -1.87
N CYS A 126 -0.71 2.72 -2.66
CA CYS A 126 -0.40 1.39 -3.14
C CYS A 126 1.12 1.26 -3.28
N MET A 127 1.68 0.28 -2.64
CA MET A 127 3.12 0.02 -2.63
C MET A 127 3.41 -1.44 -2.98
N PHE A 128 4.64 -1.70 -3.38
CA PHE A 128 5.12 -3.05 -3.57
C PHE A 128 6.64 -3.10 -3.36
N ALA A 129 7.07 -3.82 -2.33
CA ALA A 129 8.47 -4.08 -2.04
C ALA A 129 8.84 -5.49 -2.51
N ILE A 130 9.98 -5.63 -3.21
CA ILE A 130 10.42 -6.90 -3.78
C ILE A 130 11.94 -7.03 -3.73
N GLU A 131 12.45 -8.25 -3.51
CA GLU A 131 13.89 -8.52 -3.71
C GLU A 131 14.30 -8.24 -5.16
N LYS A 132 15.45 -7.58 -5.33
CA LYS A 132 15.97 -7.19 -6.66
C LYS A 132 16.02 -8.32 -7.67
N LYS A 133 16.38 -9.55 -7.25
CA LYS A 133 16.45 -10.71 -8.16
C LYS A 133 15.12 -11.03 -8.84
N TYR A 134 13.99 -10.73 -8.20
CA TYR A 134 12.64 -10.92 -8.74
C TYR A 134 12.04 -9.66 -9.36
N GLY A 135 12.62 -8.50 -9.11
CA GLY A 135 12.13 -7.20 -9.55
C GLY A 135 13.23 -6.33 -10.15
N LEU A 136 13.98 -6.85 -11.12
CA LEU A 136 15.02 -6.08 -11.84
C LEU A 136 14.44 -5.09 -12.84
N TYR A 137 13.30 -5.40 -13.40
CA TYR A 137 12.65 -4.62 -14.46
C TYR A 137 11.29 -4.16 -14.01
N CYS A 138 10.86 -3.01 -14.48
CA CYS A 138 9.50 -2.53 -14.35
C CYS A 138 9.02 -1.89 -15.65
N ALA A 139 7.77 -2.13 -16.01
CA ALA A 139 7.06 -1.48 -17.09
C ALA A 139 5.94 -0.63 -16.49
N PHE A 140 6.02 0.69 -16.67
CA PHE A 140 4.94 1.59 -16.32
C PHE A 140 3.95 1.70 -17.46
N MET A 141 2.67 1.65 -17.14
CA MET A 141 1.57 1.64 -18.08
C MET A 141 0.46 2.60 -17.60
N ASP A 142 -0.27 3.16 -18.55
CA ASP A 142 -1.56 3.77 -18.30
C ASP A 142 -2.61 2.81 -18.84
N ASP A 143 -3.29 2.11 -17.93
CA ASP A 143 -4.11 0.94 -18.21
C ASP A 143 -3.32 -0.13 -19.00
N GLU A 144 -3.58 -0.30 -20.30
CA GLU A 144 -2.87 -1.26 -21.17
C GLU A 144 -1.79 -0.60 -22.05
N ASP A 145 -1.69 0.74 -22.06
CA ASP A 145 -0.72 1.47 -22.85
C ASP A 145 0.65 1.55 -22.16
N LEU A 146 1.67 1.00 -22.80
CA LEU A 146 3.04 1.04 -22.29
C LEU A 146 3.60 2.47 -22.37
N LEU A 147 3.96 3.03 -21.21
CA LEU A 147 4.61 4.34 -21.11
C LEU A 147 6.13 4.22 -21.24
N PHE A 148 6.75 3.36 -20.43
CA PHE A 148 8.18 3.05 -20.54
C PHE A 148 8.58 1.81 -19.73
N VAL A 149 9.76 1.29 -20.01
CA VAL A 149 10.41 0.17 -19.28
C VAL A 149 11.69 0.68 -18.65
N ALA A 150 11.93 0.32 -17.39
CA ALA A 150 13.17 0.56 -16.68
C ALA A 150 13.83 -0.76 -16.27
N GLU A 151 15.16 -0.76 -16.31
CA GLU A 151 16.01 -1.81 -15.73
C GLU A 151 16.75 -1.22 -14.54
N THR A 152 16.67 -1.89 -13.40
CA THR A 152 17.38 -1.48 -12.19
C THR A 152 18.76 -2.16 -12.12
N LEU A 153 19.64 -1.59 -11.32
CA LEU A 153 20.96 -2.14 -11.12
C LEU A 153 20.92 -3.40 -10.25
N LYS A 154 21.83 -4.32 -10.51
CA LYS A 154 21.99 -5.51 -9.69
C LYS A 154 22.61 -5.14 -8.34
N VAL A 155 22.28 -5.92 -7.31
CA VAL A 155 22.93 -5.81 -5.99
C VAL A 155 24.45 -5.86 -6.13
N GLY A 156 25.13 -4.90 -5.50
CA GLY A 156 26.60 -4.80 -5.54
C GLY A 156 27.18 -4.18 -6.81
N ALA A 157 26.35 -3.63 -7.71
CA ALA A 157 26.86 -2.84 -8.83
C ALA A 157 27.64 -1.62 -8.32
N ALA A 158 28.80 -1.36 -8.92
CA ALA A 158 29.71 -0.29 -8.46
C ALA A 158 29.12 1.12 -8.66
N ASP A 159 28.22 1.29 -9.60
CA ASP A 159 27.54 2.54 -9.96
C ASP A 159 26.16 2.68 -9.33
N TYR A 160 25.84 1.86 -8.34
CA TYR A 160 24.56 1.87 -7.68
C TYR A 160 24.31 3.22 -6.97
N SER A 161 23.26 3.92 -7.36
CA SER A 161 22.98 5.29 -6.90
C SER A 161 21.66 5.47 -6.14
N GLY A 162 20.87 4.43 -5.97
CA GLY A 162 19.54 4.54 -5.37
C GLY A 162 18.56 5.33 -6.25
N LYS A 163 18.59 5.11 -7.56
CA LYS A 163 17.82 5.85 -8.55
C LYS A 163 16.33 5.59 -8.42
N GLN A 164 15.55 6.66 -8.59
CA GLN A 164 14.09 6.59 -8.73
C GLN A 164 13.71 6.76 -10.20
N TYR A 165 12.93 5.82 -10.73
CA TYR A 165 12.37 5.88 -12.08
C TYR A 165 10.94 6.41 -11.96
N SER A 166 10.68 7.60 -12.50
CA SER A 166 9.37 8.23 -12.43
C SER A 166 8.39 7.54 -13.37
N GLY A 167 7.24 7.16 -12.84
CA GLY A 167 6.14 6.56 -13.59
C GLY A 167 5.02 7.54 -13.90
N ASN A 168 5.27 8.84 -13.90
CA ASN A 168 4.28 9.91 -14.10
C ASN A 168 3.06 9.45 -14.86
N ALA A 169 1.88 9.77 -14.64
CA ALA A 169 0.65 9.34 -15.32
C ALA A 169 0.36 7.81 -15.32
N ALA A 170 1.22 6.97 -14.75
CA ALA A 170 0.98 5.54 -14.72
C ALA A 170 -0.12 5.19 -13.71
N THR A 171 -0.99 4.26 -14.09
CA THR A 171 -2.00 3.62 -13.24
C THR A 171 -1.67 2.16 -12.96
N ARG A 172 -0.66 1.63 -13.65
CA ARG A 172 -0.22 0.24 -13.58
C ARG A 172 1.29 0.13 -13.68
N CYS A 173 1.86 -0.84 -12.99
CA CYS A 173 3.27 -1.21 -13.14
C CYS A 173 3.42 -2.74 -13.13
N VAL A 174 4.02 -3.28 -14.18
CA VAL A 174 4.40 -4.70 -14.23
C VAL A 174 5.87 -4.82 -13.87
N ILE A 175 6.18 -5.69 -12.90
CA ILE A 175 7.53 -5.89 -12.36
C ILE A 175 7.94 -7.34 -12.61
N TRP A 176 9.19 -7.58 -13.02
CA TRP A 176 9.73 -8.92 -13.20
C TRP A 176 11.23 -8.98 -12.98
N GLY A 177 11.73 -10.21 -12.86
CA GLY A 177 13.16 -10.50 -12.69
C GLY A 177 13.44 -11.99 -12.96
N TYR A 178 14.67 -12.40 -12.76
CA TYR A 178 15.13 -13.75 -13.09
C TYR A 178 15.76 -14.46 -11.88
N GLY A 179 15.23 -14.23 -10.70
CA GLY A 179 15.80 -14.68 -9.43
C GLY A 179 15.66 -16.16 -9.09
N GLY A 180 15.18 -16.99 -9.99
CA GLY A 180 14.96 -18.41 -9.75
C GLY A 180 14.83 -19.21 -11.03
N ARG A 181 14.29 -20.43 -10.92
CA ARG A 181 13.93 -21.26 -12.09
C ARG A 181 12.70 -20.71 -12.79
N GLU A 182 11.81 -20.08 -12.05
CA GLU A 182 10.55 -19.55 -12.50
C GLU A 182 10.67 -18.04 -12.76
N LYS A 183 10.00 -17.61 -13.80
CA LYS A 183 9.92 -16.18 -14.14
C LYS A 183 8.70 -15.59 -13.47
N TYR A 184 8.91 -14.96 -12.33
CA TYR A 184 7.83 -14.28 -11.63
C TYR A 184 7.53 -12.94 -12.27
N LYS A 185 6.23 -12.64 -12.37
CA LYS A 185 5.71 -11.32 -12.73
C LYS A 185 4.71 -10.85 -11.68
N PHE A 186 4.77 -9.56 -11.42
CA PHE A 186 3.90 -8.87 -10.47
C PHE A 186 3.25 -7.70 -11.19
N ASP A 187 1.95 -7.73 -11.30
CA ASP A 187 1.15 -6.68 -11.92
C ASP A 187 0.46 -5.91 -10.80
N VAL A 188 0.81 -4.64 -10.65
CA VAL A 188 0.30 -3.74 -9.62
C VAL A 188 -0.50 -2.65 -10.30
N ARG A 189 -1.78 -2.51 -9.94
CA ARG A 189 -2.72 -1.57 -10.54
C ARG A 189 -3.38 -0.70 -9.48
N VAL A 190 -3.59 0.56 -9.81
CA VAL A 190 -4.48 1.47 -9.10
C VAL A 190 -5.80 1.50 -9.86
N LEU A 191 -6.91 1.24 -9.16
CA LEU A 191 -8.25 1.14 -9.76
C LEU A 191 -9.05 2.43 -9.61
N THR A 192 -8.64 3.31 -8.68
CA THR A 192 -9.23 4.64 -8.46
C THR A 192 -8.15 5.72 -8.55
N PRO A 193 -7.59 6.00 -9.75
CA PRO A 193 -6.42 6.86 -9.88
C PRO A 193 -6.66 8.30 -9.39
N GLU A 194 -7.86 8.83 -9.53
CA GLU A 194 -8.23 10.18 -9.11
C GLU A 194 -8.15 10.40 -7.59
N THR A 195 -8.36 9.36 -6.80
CA THR A 195 -8.26 9.41 -5.34
C THR A 195 -7.00 8.76 -4.80
N SER A 196 -6.42 7.83 -5.52
CA SER A 196 -5.32 6.98 -5.04
C SER A 196 -3.95 7.47 -5.46
N CYS A 197 -3.79 7.97 -6.66
CA CYS A 197 -2.46 8.33 -7.17
C CYS A 197 -2.49 9.17 -8.44
N ASN A 198 -1.34 9.28 -9.05
CA ASN A 198 -0.90 9.82 -10.33
C ASN A 198 -1.08 11.32 -10.53
N ASN A 199 -0.94 11.79 -11.73
CA ASN A 199 -0.79 13.22 -12.07
C ASN A 199 -2.09 13.93 -12.37
N TYR A 200 -3.23 13.47 -11.91
CA TYR A 200 -4.51 14.14 -12.19
C TYR A 200 -4.57 15.58 -11.63
N ASP A 201 -3.81 15.84 -10.57
CA ASP A 201 -3.73 17.17 -9.95
C ASP A 201 -2.31 17.76 -9.91
N ASN A 202 -1.36 17.17 -10.62
CA ASN A 202 0.07 17.50 -10.61
C ASN A 202 0.77 17.43 -9.24
N LYS A 203 0.19 16.71 -8.28
CA LYS A 203 0.73 16.55 -6.93
C LYS A 203 1.06 15.09 -6.60
N SER A 204 0.64 14.17 -7.44
CA SER A 204 0.90 12.76 -7.26
C SER A 204 2.36 12.40 -7.52
N LYS A 205 2.81 11.35 -6.87
CA LYS A 205 4.14 10.81 -7.05
C LYS A 205 4.05 9.30 -7.29
N VAL A 206 4.42 8.88 -8.50
CA VAL A 206 4.50 7.48 -8.91
C VAL A 206 5.94 7.17 -9.30
N PHE A 207 6.55 6.16 -8.69
CA PHE A 207 7.93 5.81 -9.00
C PHE A 207 8.30 4.39 -8.61
N PHE A 208 9.32 3.86 -9.27
CA PHE A 208 10.00 2.63 -8.89
C PHE A 208 11.39 2.99 -8.38
N TRP A 209 11.68 2.62 -7.16
CA TRP A 209 12.93 2.97 -6.49
C TRP A 209 13.91 1.79 -6.52
N ASP A 210 15.00 1.99 -7.23
CA ASP A 210 16.19 1.13 -7.19
C ASP A 210 16.98 1.47 -5.92
N MET A 211 16.68 0.75 -4.84
CA MET A 211 17.24 1.05 -3.52
C MET A 211 18.70 0.56 -3.41
N ASN A 212 19.48 1.19 -2.52
CA ASN A 212 20.84 0.72 -2.16
C ASN A 212 20.83 -0.45 -1.16
N THR A 213 19.83 -1.30 -1.29
CA THR A 213 19.62 -2.52 -0.50
C THR A 213 19.37 -3.68 -1.44
N ASN A 214 19.08 -4.85 -0.90
CA ASN A 214 18.69 -6.02 -1.69
C ASN A 214 17.23 -5.97 -2.19
N SER A 215 16.58 -4.81 -2.15
CA SER A 215 15.18 -4.67 -2.55
C SER A 215 14.96 -3.46 -3.46
N ASN A 216 13.90 -3.53 -4.24
CA ASN A 216 13.30 -2.41 -4.96
C ASN A 216 11.91 -2.16 -4.41
N LYS A 217 11.41 -0.93 -4.56
CA LYS A 217 10.06 -0.57 -4.11
C LYS A 217 9.32 0.23 -5.18
N LEU A 218 8.09 -0.20 -5.46
CA LEU A 218 7.12 0.56 -6.24
C LEU A 218 6.26 1.40 -5.31
N TYR A 219 5.94 2.61 -5.74
CA TYR A 219 5.06 3.53 -5.05
C TYR A 219 4.06 4.14 -6.03
N PHE A 220 2.78 4.07 -5.66
CA PHE A 220 1.74 4.93 -6.17
C PHE A 220 1.30 5.84 -5.05
N SER A 221 1.30 7.15 -5.28
CA SER A 221 0.92 8.12 -4.26
C SER A 221 0.06 9.24 -4.84
N LYS A 222 -0.84 9.78 -4.05
CA LYS A 222 -1.69 10.91 -4.41
C LYS A 222 -0.93 12.22 -4.26
N TRP A 223 -0.21 12.39 -3.16
CA TRP A 223 0.50 13.61 -2.83
C TRP A 223 2.01 13.42 -2.71
N ASP A 224 2.78 14.44 -3.04
CA ASP A 224 4.22 14.36 -3.29
C ASP A 224 5.12 14.80 -2.13
N GLY A 225 4.57 15.00 -0.96
CA GLY A 225 5.37 15.31 0.22
C GLY A 225 5.59 16.79 0.51
N ARG A 226 4.72 17.67 0.03
CA ARG A 226 4.83 19.13 0.26
C ARG A 226 4.10 19.64 1.49
N ASP A 227 3.50 18.78 2.28
CA ASP A 227 2.75 19.11 3.51
C ASP A 227 1.64 20.17 3.29
N GLN A 228 1.02 20.20 2.13
CA GLN A 228 0.03 21.21 1.76
C GLN A 228 -1.37 20.68 1.52
N ASP A 229 -1.47 19.38 1.26
CA ASP A 229 -2.74 18.76 0.96
C ASP A 229 -3.48 18.46 2.24
N LYS A 230 -4.75 18.83 2.28
CA LYS A 230 -5.58 18.78 3.47
C LYS A 230 -6.84 17.99 3.19
N MET A 231 -7.18 17.12 4.13
CA MET A 231 -8.51 16.54 4.29
C MET A 231 -9.22 17.28 5.41
N THR A 232 -10.51 17.51 5.25
CA THR A 232 -11.32 18.25 6.23
C THR A 232 -12.18 17.27 7.03
N ALA A 233 -12.44 17.59 8.28
CA ALA A 233 -13.37 16.80 9.10
C ALA A 233 -14.70 16.60 8.40
N GLY A 234 -15.18 15.37 8.33
CA GLY A 234 -16.36 14.95 7.59
C GLY A 234 -16.11 14.49 6.15
N ASP A 235 -14.91 14.70 5.60
CA ASP A 235 -14.56 14.17 4.28
C ASP A 235 -14.50 12.64 4.32
N THR A 236 -14.87 12.03 3.20
CA THR A 236 -14.68 10.59 2.95
C THR A 236 -13.87 10.38 1.69
N VAL A 237 -13.00 9.39 1.70
CA VAL A 237 -12.19 9.02 0.53
C VAL A 237 -12.25 7.52 0.34
N HIS A 238 -12.43 7.09 -0.91
CA HIS A 238 -12.34 5.71 -1.32
C HIS A 238 -11.13 5.51 -2.23
N THR A 239 -10.32 4.48 -1.95
CA THR A 239 -9.19 4.08 -2.78
C THR A 239 -9.24 2.59 -3.08
N GLU A 240 -8.81 2.20 -4.28
CA GLU A 240 -8.69 0.79 -4.66
C GLU A 240 -7.39 0.53 -5.41
N CYS A 241 -6.73 -0.57 -5.06
CA CYS A 241 -5.59 -1.11 -5.80
C CYS A 241 -5.61 -2.64 -5.85
N MET A 242 -4.79 -3.21 -6.74
CA MET A 242 -4.74 -4.65 -6.97
C MET A 242 -3.33 -5.09 -7.28
N TRP A 243 -2.93 -6.20 -6.68
CA TRP A 243 -1.71 -6.95 -6.99
C TRP A 243 -2.08 -8.29 -7.60
N THR A 244 -1.47 -8.63 -8.74
CA THR A 244 -1.61 -9.94 -9.37
C THR A 244 -0.25 -10.59 -9.48
N PHE A 245 -0.15 -11.83 -9.02
CA PHE A 245 1.08 -12.62 -8.99
C PHE A 245 0.96 -13.76 -9.99
N TYR A 246 1.88 -13.87 -10.92
CA TYR A 246 1.87 -14.98 -11.89
C TYR A 246 3.27 -15.41 -12.29
N ILE A 247 3.36 -16.61 -12.82
CA ILE A 247 4.57 -17.20 -13.38
C ILE A 247 4.43 -17.14 -14.88
N ASP A 248 5.44 -16.61 -15.54
CA ASP A 248 5.53 -16.60 -17.00
C ASP A 248 6.02 -17.98 -17.43
N GLU A 249 5.25 -18.68 -18.26
CA GLU A 249 5.61 -20.00 -18.82
C GLU A 249 6.68 -19.91 -19.92
#